data_ebe8f61f6b5445408700366f336f320f
#
_entry.id   ebe8f61f6b5445408700366f336f320f
#
_cell.length_a   1.000
_cell.length_b   1.000
_cell.length_c   1.000
_cell.angle_alpha   90.00
_cell.angle_beta   90.00
_cell.angle_gamma   90.00
#
_symmetry.space_group_name_H-M   'P 1'
#
loop_
_entity.id
_entity.type
_entity.pdbx_description
1 polymer ?
#
loop_
_entity_poly.entity_id
_entity_poly.type
_entity_poly.pdbx_seq_one_letter_code
_entity_poly.pdbx_strand_id
1 'polypeptide(L)'
;MDNTELTVATWNTMWASGSTSRAVRVRSRLHEVDADLLVVTEGQRDLLPDGGHVADAGTHWGYDITSQPHRRKTLLWSRWPLTEVAALTTGAGAGRVLTAQTLAPVGAVRVVAVCIPWASAHVSTGRRDATTWSEHLECCDQIEQLAAQFDPRIPTVVAGDFNQRVPRRRQPLRVSTRLSEVLARWTLHTAGEVAHGPLIDHIASDLDCTLVRTWPGSDEEGRLSDHAGVVCALRPAGVG
;
A
#
# COMPACT_ATOMS: atom_id res chain seq x y z
N MET A 1 -4.11 29.89 -1.02
CA MET A 1 -3.65 28.95 -2.06
C MET A 1 -4.59 27.77 -1.99
N ASP A 2 -5.44 27.59 -3.01
CA ASP A 2 -6.32 26.41 -3.07
C ASP A 2 -5.41 25.17 -3.17
N ASN A 3 -5.31 24.43 -2.08
CA ASN A 3 -4.56 23.20 -2.03
C ASN A 3 -5.42 22.09 -2.68
N THR A 4 -5.39 22.06 -4.00
CA THR A 4 -6.15 21.09 -4.82
C THR A 4 -5.35 19.80 -5.06
N GLU A 5 -4.30 19.55 -4.30
CA GLU A 5 -3.47 18.35 -4.36
C GLU A 5 -3.70 17.47 -3.14
N LEU A 6 -3.57 16.16 -3.36
CA LEU A 6 -3.62 15.11 -2.35
C LEU A 6 -2.27 14.39 -2.35
N THR A 7 -1.54 14.43 -1.24
CA THR A 7 -0.29 13.68 -1.12
C THR A 7 -0.55 12.28 -0.57
N VAL A 8 -0.14 11.27 -1.33
CA VAL A 8 -0.29 9.84 -0.96
C VAL A 8 1.08 9.19 -0.88
N ALA A 9 1.37 8.55 0.25
CA ALA A 9 2.62 7.83 0.43
C ALA A 9 2.38 6.35 0.74
N THR A 10 3.36 5.50 0.37
CA THR A 10 3.38 4.11 0.79
C THR A 10 4.79 3.62 1.10
N TRP A 11 4.90 2.75 2.09
CA TRP A 11 6.15 2.11 2.48
C TRP A 11 5.92 0.80 3.24
N ASN A 12 6.59 -0.26 2.81
CA ASN A 12 6.75 -1.47 3.60
C ASN A 12 7.85 -1.24 4.64
N THR A 13 7.50 -1.33 5.93
CA THR A 13 8.42 -1.00 7.03
C THR A 13 9.17 -2.20 7.59
N MET A 14 9.05 -3.38 6.92
CA MET A 14 9.76 -4.61 7.32
C MET A 14 9.64 -4.88 8.84
N TRP A 15 8.40 -4.76 9.36
CA TRP A 15 8.09 -5.03 10.78
C TRP A 15 8.86 -4.16 11.78
N ALA A 16 9.19 -2.90 11.43
CA ALA A 16 9.69 -1.95 12.42
C ALA A 16 8.69 -1.81 13.57
N SER A 17 9.14 -1.82 14.81
CA SER A 17 8.24 -1.81 15.97
C SER A 17 8.96 -1.41 17.26
N GLY A 18 8.16 -0.89 18.20
CA GLY A 18 8.62 -0.53 19.54
C GLY A 18 9.59 0.65 19.56
N SER A 19 10.51 0.64 20.54
CA SER A 19 11.48 1.71 20.81
C SER A 19 12.89 1.44 20.26
N THR A 20 13.03 0.52 19.31
CA THR A 20 14.33 0.27 18.68
C THR A 20 14.78 1.49 17.89
N SER A 21 16.12 1.72 17.79
CA SER A 21 16.67 2.82 16.99
C SER A 21 16.11 2.79 15.56
N ARG A 22 15.98 1.62 14.95
CA ARG A 22 15.36 1.47 13.63
C ARG A 22 13.91 1.93 13.59
N ALA A 23 13.09 1.54 14.56
CA ALA A 23 11.68 1.93 14.60
C ALA A 23 11.51 3.44 14.82
N VAL A 24 12.35 4.05 15.65
CA VAL A 24 12.37 5.52 15.84
C VAL A 24 12.66 6.22 14.52
N ARG A 25 13.67 5.79 13.77
CA ARG A 25 14.04 6.39 12.48
C ARG A 25 12.98 6.16 11.39
N VAL A 26 12.36 4.97 11.36
CA VAL A 26 11.22 4.69 10.45
C VAL A 26 10.07 5.64 10.77
N ARG A 27 9.72 5.82 12.04
CA ARG A 27 8.67 6.76 12.48
C ARG A 27 9.01 8.20 12.07
N SER A 28 10.24 8.67 12.33
CA SER A 28 10.68 10.01 11.89
C SER A 28 10.51 10.19 10.39
N ARG A 29 10.91 9.20 9.59
CA ARG A 29 10.76 9.25 8.13
C ARG A 29 9.30 9.35 7.70
N LEU A 30 8.40 8.58 8.31
CA LEU A 30 6.97 8.63 8.00
C LEU A 30 6.35 9.99 8.36
N HIS A 31 6.80 10.63 9.46
CA HIS A 31 6.39 11.98 9.84
C HIS A 31 6.94 13.05 8.87
N GLU A 32 8.21 12.94 8.48
CA GLU A 32 8.87 13.88 7.56
C GLU A 32 8.26 13.90 6.16
N VAL A 33 7.69 12.78 5.72
CA VAL A 33 7.01 12.70 4.43
C VAL A 33 5.77 13.59 4.39
N ASP A 34 5.14 13.86 5.53
CA ASP A 34 3.95 14.71 5.71
C ASP A 34 2.86 14.46 4.66
N ALA A 35 2.56 13.19 4.43
CA ALA A 35 1.53 12.79 3.49
C ALA A 35 0.12 12.98 4.07
N ASP A 36 -0.85 13.21 3.20
CA ASP A 36 -2.27 13.30 3.55
C ASP A 36 -2.91 11.93 3.77
N LEU A 37 -2.48 10.96 2.94
CA LEU A 37 -2.81 9.55 3.05
C LEU A 37 -1.51 8.74 3.10
N LEU A 38 -1.42 7.82 4.04
CA LEU A 38 -0.23 6.98 4.21
C LEU A 38 -0.66 5.51 4.31
N VAL A 39 -0.17 4.69 3.39
CA VAL A 39 -0.30 3.24 3.45
C VAL A 39 1.00 2.65 3.95
N VAL A 40 0.96 2.03 5.13
CA VAL A 40 2.11 1.32 5.71
C VAL A 40 1.83 -0.15 5.65
N THR A 41 2.76 -0.91 5.05
CA THR A 41 2.69 -2.36 5.05
C THR A 41 3.76 -2.96 5.95
N GLU A 42 3.48 -4.16 6.48
CA GLU A 42 4.34 -4.84 7.45
C GLU A 42 4.75 -3.94 8.63
N GLY A 43 3.77 -3.33 9.27
CA GLY A 43 3.99 -2.35 10.33
C GLY A 43 3.11 -2.54 11.55
N GLN A 44 3.14 -1.53 12.40
CA GLN A 44 2.31 -1.39 13.60
C GLN A 44 1.76 0.03 13.69
N ARG A 45 0.67 0.23 14.43
CA ARG A 45 0.02 1.55 14.56
C ARG A 45 0.91 2.62 15.19
N ASP A 46 1.85 2.23 16.06
CA ASP A 46 2.80 3.11 16.74
C ASP A 46 3.85 3.76 15.81
N LEU A 47 3.92 3.31 14.54
CA LEU A 47 4.76 3.95 13.52
C LEU A 47 4.09 5.14 12.85
N LEU A 48 2.75 5.21 12.89
CA LEU A 48 1.98 6.21 12.14
C LEU A 48 2.02 7.58 12.82
N PRO A 49 1.86 8.67 12.04
CA PRO A 49 1.75 10.01 12.59
C PRO A 49 0.58 10.16 13.58
N ASP A 50 0.79 11.00 14.59
CA ASP A 50 -0.27 11.36 15.55
C ASP A 50 -1.35 12.24 14.91
N GLY A 51 -2.53 12.31 15.52
CA GLY A 51 -3.58 13.26 15.19
C GLY A 51 -4.37 12.93 13.92
N GLY A 52 -4.14 11.78 13.30
CA GLY A 52 -4.90 11.32 12.14
C GLY A 52 -5.90 10.20 12.45
N HIS A 53 -6.50 9.65 11.41
CA HIS A 53 -7.46 8.56 11.47
C HIS A 53 -6.82 7.29 10.91
N VAL A 54 -6.95 6.17 11.63
CA VAL A 54 -6.26 4.91 11.30
C VAL A 54 -7.25 3.78 11.12
N ALA A 55 -7.10 3.06 10.00
CA ALA A 55 -7.73 1.76 9.78
C ALA A 55 -6.67 0.71 9.46
N ASP A 56 -6.97 -0.58 9.65
CA ASP A 56 -6.10 -1.68 9.28
C ASP A 56 -6.88 -2.86 8.70
N ALA A 57 -6.20 -3.71 7.95
CA ALA A 57 -6.81 -4.87 7.30
C ALA A 57 -7.10 -6.05 8.27
N GLY A 58 -6.79 -5.89 9.55
CA GLY A 58 -6.97 -6.95 10.56
C GLY A 58 -5.74 -7.85 10.71
N THR A 59 -5.93 -8.96 11.39
CA THR A 59 -4.88 -9.88 11.85
C THR A 59 -4.84 -11.21 11.13
N HIS A 60 -5.79 -11.48 10.23
CA HIS A 60 -6.04 -12.82 9.67
C HIS A 60 -5.41 -13.01 8.28
N TRP A 61 -4.09 -12.88 8.16
CA TRP A 61 -3.37 -13.14 6.89
C TRP A 61 -2.69 -14.52 6.83
N GLY A 62 -3.14 -15.46 7.68
CA GLY A 62 -2.70 -16.87 7.63
C GLY A 62 -1.40 -17.21 8.35
N TYR A 63 -0.83 -16.28 9.13
CA TYR A 63 0.33 -16.51 9.98
C TYR A 63 -0.05 -16.37 11.46
N ASP A 64 0.61 -17.15 12.32
CA ASP A 64 0.48 -16.98 13.76
C ASP A 64 1.20 -15.68 14.21
N ILE A 65 0.44 -14.80 14.83
CA ILE A 65 0.93 -13.54 15.36
C ILE A 65 0.78 -13.42 16.89
N THR A 66 0.54 -14.52 17.58
CA THR A 66 0.31 -14.54 19.03
C THR A 66 1.43 -13.85 19.80
N SER A 67 2.69 -14.02 19.38
CA SER A 67 3.85 -13.36 19.97
C SER A 67 3.98 -11.87 19.56
N GLN A 68 3.25 -11.39 18.57
CA GLN A 68 3.32 -10.04 18.03
C GLN A 68 1.93 -9.54 17.58
N PRO A 69 0.96 -9.41 18.50
CA PRO A 69 -0.46 -9.18 18.19
C PRO A 69 -0.73 -7.80 17.56
N HIS A 70 0.23 -6.88 17.65
CA HIS A 70 0.10 -5.52 17.10
C HIS A 70 0.52 -5.44 15.63
N ARG A 71 1.12 -6.48 15.05
CA ARG A 71 1.50 -6.52 13.64
C ARG A 71 0.29 -6.44 12.72
N ARG A 72 0.43 -5.65 11.65
CA ARG A 72 -0.56 -5.55 10.55
C ARG A 72 0.16 -5.65 9.22
N LYS A 73 -0.42 -6.42 8.30
CA LYS A 73 0.08 -6.44 6.92
C LYS A 73 -0.20 -5.12 6.22
N THR A 74 -1.34 -4.48 6.53
CA THR A 74 -1.75 -3.24 5.88
C THR A 74 -2.40 -2.31 6.89
N LEU A 75 -1.89 -1.09 6.94
CA LEU A 75 -2.38 0.02 7.73
C LEU A 75 -2.65 1.19 6.78
N LEU A 76 -3.73 1.90 7.00
CA LEU A 76 -4.06 3.16 6.35
C LEU A 76 -4.16 4.25 7.41
N TRP A 77 -3.38 5.29 7.27
CA TRP A 77 -3.51 6.55 8.01
C TRP A 77 -4.03 7.64 7.07
N SER A 78 -4.91 8.49 7.58
CA SER A 78 -5.49 9.61 6.84
C SER A 78 -5.50 10.86 7.73
N ARG A 79 -5.19 12.00 7.15
CA ARG A 79 -5.33 13.32 7.80
C ARG A 79 -6.79 13.62 8.14
N TRP A 80 -7.74 13.07 7.37
CA TRP A 80 -9.19 13.29 7.52
C TRP A 80 -9.93 12.01 7.93
N PRO A 81 -11.15 12.14 8.48
CA PRO A 81 -11.94 10.98 8.88
C PRO A 81 -12.09 9.95 7.78
N LEU A 82 -11.94 8.69 8.15
CA LEU A 82 -12.17 7.53 7.28
C LEU A 82 -13.62 7.04 7.45
N THR A 83 -14.30 6.83 6.33
CA THR A 83 -15.65 6.27 6.25
C THR A 83 -15.64 5.04 5.36
N GLU A 84 -16.73 4.26 5.34
CA GLU A 84 -16.89 3.04 4.54
C GLU A 84 -15.68 2.10 4.64
N VAL A 85 -15.11 2.01 5.86
CA VAL A 85 -13.95 1.15 6.12
C VAL A 85 -14.36 -0.32 6.03
N ALA A 86 -13.74 -1.06 5.12
CA ALA A 86 -13.94 -2.49 4.94
C ALA A 86 -12.62 -3.19 4.63
N ALA A 87 -12.43 -4.39 5.18
CA ALA A 87 -11.26 -5.23 4.90
C ALA A 87 -11.72 -6.58 4.35
N LEU A 88 -10.91 -7.18 3.48
CA LEU A 88 -11.13 -8.56 3.09
C LEU A 88 -10.84 -9.48 4.29
N THR A 89 -11.77 -10.36 4.58
CA THR A 89 -11.72 -11.29 5.72
C THR A 89 -11.49 -12.75 5.32
N THR A 90 -11.53 -13.04 4.01
CA THR A 90 -11.36 -14.39 3.45
C THR A 90 -10.41 -14.39 2.27
N GLY A 91 -9.89 -15.56 1.92
CA GLY A 91 -8.97 -15.77 0.80
C GLY A 91 -7.60 -15.10 1.02
N ALA A 92 -6.85 -14.96 -0.05
CA ALA A 92 -5.47 -14.44 -0.02
C ALA A 92 -5.39 -12.94 0.35
N GLY A 93 -6.46 -12.18 0.15
CA GLY A 93 -6.57 -10.78 0.54
C GLY A 93 -6.90 -10.54 2.01
N ALA A 94 -7.27 -11.59 2.77
CA ALA A 94 -7.61 -11.48 4.19
C ALA A 94 -6.45 -10.90 5.00
N GLY A 95 -6.73 -9.85 5.81
CA GLY A 95 -5.72 -9.12 6.58
C GLY A 95 -4.70 -8.34 5.75
N ARG A 96 -4.91 -8.21 4.43
CA ARG A 96 -3.97 -7.61 3.45
C ARG A 96 -4.57 -6.51 2.60
N VAL A 97 -5.88 -6.56 2.35
CA VAL A 97 -6.60 -5.58 1.53
C VAL A 97 -7.61 -4.86 2.39
N LEU A 98 -7.54 -3.54 2.37
CA LEU A 98 -8.39 -2.62 3.11
C LEU A 98 -8.91 -1.56 2.16
N THR A 99 -10.20 -1.24 2.24
CA THR A 99 -10.78 -0.06 1.57
C THR A 99 -11.32 0.92 2.58
N ALA A 100 -11.27 2.20 2.23
CA ALA A 100 -11.92 3.26 2.98
C ALA A 100 -12.24 4.42 2.03
N GLN A 101 -13.10 5.33 2.47
CA GLN A 101 -13.29 6.63 1.82
C GLN A 101 -12.89 7.74 2.77
N THR A 102 -12.49 8.88 2.21
CA THR A 102 -12.24 10.11 2.96
C THR A 102 -12.65 11.32 2.13
N LEU A 103 -13.00 12.41 2.81
CA LEU A 103 -13.27 13.69 2.17
C LEU A 103 -12.03 14.57 2.30
N ALA A 104 -11.24 14.61 1.25
CA ALA A 104 -10.02 15.41 1.12
C ALA A 104 -10.32 16.75 0.41
N PRO A 105 -9.38 17.72 0.36
CA PRO A 105 -9.56 18.96 -0.39
C PRO A 105 -9.85 18.77 -1.89
N VAL A 106 -9.41 17.65 -2.47
CA VAL A 106 -9.71 17.24 -3.85
C VAL A 106 -11.11 16.63 -4.03
N GLY A 107 -11.90 16.52 -2.97
CA GLY A 107 -13.22 15.87 -2.92
C GLY A 107 -13.19 14.50 -2.26
N ALA A 108 -14.28 13.74 -2.44
CA ALA A 108 -14.34 12.36 -1.94
C ALA A 108 -13.33 11.47 -2.69
N VAL A 109 -12.54 10.71 -1.95
CA VAL A 109 -11.54 9.77 -2.51
C VAL A 109 -11.69 8.42 -1.84
N ARG A 110 -11.68 7.35 -2.62
CA ARG A 110 -11.57 5.98 -2.15
C ARG A 110 -10.10 5.56 -2.11
N VAL A 111 -9.71 4.90 -1.05
CA VAL A 111 -8.38 4.31 -0.90
C VAL A 111 -8.52 2.79 -0.86
N VAL A 112 -7.71 2.10 -1.65
CA VAL A 112 -7.49 0.65 -1.59
C VAL A 112 -6.06 0.43 -1.13
N ALA A 113 -5.89 0.14 0.15
CA ALA A 113 -4.60 -0.15 0.73
C ALA A 113 -4.30 -1.65 0.65
N VAL A 114 -3.15 -2.02 0.12
CA VAL A 114 -2.82 -3.42 -0.19
C VAL A 114 -1.43 -3.82 0.29
N CYS A 115 -1.31 -5.09 0.72
CA CYS A 115 -0.04 -5.82 0.81
C CYS A 115 -0.26 -7.15 0.09
N ILE A 116 -0.12 -7.14 -1.25
CA ILE A 116 -0.36 -8.33 -2.08
C ILE A 116 0.63 -9.42 -1.68
N PRO A 117 0.21 -10.70 -1.54
CA PRO A 117 1.10 -11.77 -1.13
C PRO A 117 2.34 -11.87 -2.04
N TRP A 118 3.52 -12.06 -1.44
CA TRP A 118 4.75 -12.33 -2.19
C TRP A 118 4.74 -13.74 -2.80
N ALA A 119 5.65 -14.02 -3.70
CA ALA A 119 5.73 -15.24 -4.49
C ALA A 119 5.58 -16.55 -3.70
N SER A 120 6.16 -16.61 -2.51
CA SER A 120 6.19 -17.83 -1.69
C SER A 120 5.35 -17.72 -0.41
N ALA A 121 4.36 -16.83 -0.39
CA ALA A 121 3.41 -16.75 0.72
C ALA A 121 2.73 -18.12 0.91
N HIS A 122 2.75 -18.63 2.13
CA HIS A 122 2.20 -19.93 2.54
C HIS A 122 2.68 -21.17 1.76
N VAL A 123 3.80 -21.07 1.03
CA VAL A 123 4.41 -22.24 0.35
C VAL A 123 5.20 -23.09 1.34
N SER A 124 6.15 -22.48 2.05
CA SER A 124 7.01 -23.19 3.05
C SER A 124 6.85 -22.66 4.47
N THR A 125 6.11 -21.56 4.65
CA THR A 125 5.85 -20.90 5.93
C THR A 125 4.36 -20.66 6.12
N GLY A 126 3.91 -20.29 7.31
CA GLY A 126 2.49 -20.10 7.59
C GLY A 126 1.68 -21.40 7.43
N ARG A 127 0.59 -21.37 6.69
CA ARG A 127 -0.31 -22.53 6.47
C ARG A 127 0.34 -23.68 5.69
N ARG A 128 1.28 -23.41 4.79
CA ARG A 128 1.99 -24.38 3.91
C ARG A 128 1.07 -25.14 2.96
N ASP A 129 0.03 -24.50 2.49
CA ASP A 129 -1.01 -25.06 1.62
C ASP A 129 -1.07 -24.40 0.23
N ALA A 130 -0.18 -23.44 -0.03
CA ALA A 130 -0.13 -22.71 -1.27
C ALA A 130 1.00 -23.19 -2.22
N THR A 131 0.87 -22.85 -3.48
CA THR A 131 1.95 -22.97 -4.47
C THR A 131 2.50 -21.59 -4.83
N THR A 132 3.72 -21.55 -5.40
CA THR A 132 4.39 -20.29 -5.75
C THR A 132 3.49 -19.42 -6.63
N TRP A 133 3.24 -18.17 -6.20
CA TRP A 133 2.39 -17.17 -6.81
C TRP A 133 0.87 -17.42 -6.70
N SER A 134 0.39 -18.54 -6.18
CA SER A 134 -1.05 -18.81 -6.15
C SER A 134 -1.84 -17.77 -5.35
N GLU A 135 -1.37 -17.44 -4.14
CA GLU A 135 -2.03 -16.42 -3.31
C GLU A 135 -1.91 -15.01 -3.89
N HIS A 136 -0.81 -14.71 -4.58
CA HIS A 136 -0.67 -13.44 -5.28
C HIS A 136 -1.76 -13.26 -6.36
N LEU A 137 -1.96 -14.31 -7.18
CA LEU A 137 -2.98 -14.30 -8.24
C LEU A 137 -4.39 -14.21 -7.64
N GLU A 138 -4.69 -15.01 -6.61
CA GLU A 138 -5.97 -14.97 -5.92
C GLU A 138 -6.25 -13.60 -5.30
N CYS A 139 -5.27 -12.97 -4.68
CA CYS A 139 -5.41 -11.61 -4.14
C CYS A 139 -5.69 -10.59 -5.25
N CYS A 140 -5.04 -10.71 -6.41
CA CYS A 140 -5.34 -9.91 -7.60
C CYS A 140 -6.80 -10.09 -8.06
N ASP A 141 -7.30 -11.32 -8.11
CA ASP A 141 -8.70 -11.62 -8.46
C ASP A 141 -9.68 -10.99 -7.47
N GLN A 142 -9.38 -11.05 -6.17
CA GLN A 142 -10.19 -10.41 -5.13
C GLN A 142 -10.19 -8.88 -5.22
N ILE A 143 -9.05 -8.25 -5.54
CA ILE A 143 -8.97 -6.80 -5.75
C ILE A 143 -9.81 -6.39 -6.97
N GLU A 144 -9.77 -7.14 -8.07
CA GLU A 144 -10.61 -6.88 -9.25
C GLU A 144 -12.10 -7.00 -8.95
N GLN A 145 -12.52 -8.06 -8.25
CA GLN A 145 -13.91 -8.26 -7.84
C GLN A 145 -14.41 -7.14 -6.93
N LEU A 146 -13.56 -6.67 -6.01
CA LEU A 146 -13.85 -5.55 -5.14
C LEU A 146 -14.00 -4.25 -5.95
N ALA A 147 -13.05 -4.00 -6.86
CA ALA A 147 -13.03 -2.82 -7.71
C ALA A 147 -14.23 -2.75 -8.70
N ALA A 148 -14.78 -3.88 -9.09
CA ALA A 148 -15.97 -3.95 -9.94
C ALA A 148 -17.24 -3.40 -9.25
N GLN A 149 -17.22 -3.27 -7.92
CA GLN A 149 -18.33 -2.76 -7.11
C GLN A 149 -18.21 -1.26 -6.82
N PHE A 150 -17.12 -0.62 -7.21
CA PHE A 150 -16.88 0.78 -6.89
C PHE A 150 -17.75 1.73 -7.71
N ASP A 151 -18.27 2.77 -7.06
CA ASP A 151 -18.87 3.90 -7.76
C ASP A 151 -17.79 4.62 -8.58
N PRO A 152 -17.90 4.67 -9.91
CA PRO A 152 -16.90 5.30 -10.79
C PRO A 152 -16.81 6.83 -10.63
N ARG A 153 -17.76 7.46 -9.94
CA ARG A 153 -17.74 8.90 -9.66
C ARG A 153 -16.79 9.28 -8.53
N ILE A 154 -16.37 8.30 -7.72
CA ILE A 154 -15.44 8.51 -6.61
C ILE A 154 -14.05 8.06 -7.06
N PRO A 155 -13.11 8.99 -7.28
CA PRO A 155 -11.75 8.65 -7.63
C PRO A 155 -11.14 7.66 -6.64
N THR A 156 -10.36 6.72 -7.16
CA THR A 156 -9.76 5.66 -6.36
C THR A 156 -8.24 5.78 -6.39
N VAL A 157 -7.63 5.66 -5.23
CA VAL A 157 -6.18 5.49 -5.06
C VAL A 157 -5.92 4.07 -4.57
N VAL A 158 -5.09 3.32 -5.28
CA VAL A 158 -4.59 2.01 -4.88
C VAL A 158 -3.13 2.17 -4.48
N ALA A 159 -2.79 1.89 -3.23
CA ALA A 159 -1.43 2.07 -2.74
C ALA A 159 -1.00 0.92 -1.81
N GLY A 160 0.29 0.62 -1.79
CA GLY A 160 0.85 -0.41 -0.92
C GLY A 160 1.96 -1.23 -1.57
N ASP A 161 2.27 -2.35 -0.93
CA ASP A 161 3.23 -3.33 -1.43
C ASP A 161 2.53 -4.26 -2.44
N PHE A 162 2.87 -4.09 -3.72
CA PHE A 162 2.34 -4.92 -4.80
C PHE A 162 3.17 -6.21 -5.00
N ASN A 163 4.32 -6.32 -4.33
CA ASN A 163 5.26 -7.44 -4.44
C ASN A 163 5.67 -7.76 -5.89
N GLN A 164 5.58 -6.78 -6.77
CA GLN A 164 6.02 -6.88 -8.17
C GLN A 164 6.68 -5.58 -8.63
N ARG A 165 7.75 -5.72 -9.41
CA ARG A 165 8.33 -4.59 -10.15
C ARG A 165 7.57 -4.35 -11.44
N VAL A 166 7.29 -3.09 -11.74
CA VAL A 166 6.67 -2.67 -13.00
C VAL A 166 7.58 -1.64 -13.67
N PRO A 167 8.10 -1.93 -14.87
CA PRO A 167 7.87 -3.10 -15.72
C PRO A 167 8.43 -4.40 -15.14
N ARG A 168 7.91 -5.52 -15.63
CA ARG A 168 8.29 -6.85 -15.21
C ARG A 168 9.81 -7.09 -15.28
N ARG A 169 10.39 -7.68 -14.23
CA ARG A 169 11.81 -8.09 -14.18
C ARG A 169 11.96 -9.63 -14.23
N ARG A 170 11.67 -10.31 -13.13
CA ARG A 170 11.89 -11.76 -12.97
C ARG A 170 10.62 -12.55 -12.69
N GLN A 171 9.52 -11.90 -12.29
CA GLN A 171 8.24 -12.56 -12.06
C GLN A 171 7.71 -13.23 -13.34
N PRO A 172 6.99 -14.36 -13.24
CA PRO A 172 6.39 -15.03 -14.41
C PRO A 172 5.50 -14.07 -15.19
N LEU A 173 5.45 -14.23 -16.52
CA LEU A 173 4.63 -13.38 -17.40
C LEU A 173 3.16 -13.37 -16.96
N ARG A 174 2.57 -14.53 -16.68
CA ARG A 174 1.16 -14.65 -16.22
C ARG A 174 0.88 -13.79 -14.97
N VAL A 175 1.84 -13.70 -14.06
CA VAL A 175 1.70 -12.95 -12.80
C VAL A 175 1.74 -11.45 -13.07
N SER A 176 2.68 -11.00 -13.90
CA SER A 176 2.74 -9.58 -14.27
C SER A 176 1.57 -9.14 -15.15
N THR A 177 1.12 -9.99 -16.07
CA THR A 177 -0.07 -9.74 -16.88
C THR A 177 -1.30 -9.59 -15.98
N ARG A 178 -1.49 -10.50 -15.02
CA ARG A 178 -2.64 -10.43 -14.11
C ARG A 178 -2.66 -9.13 -13.30
N LEU A 179 -1.52 -8.71 -12.74
CA LEU A 179 -1.45 -7.41 -12.05
C LEU A 179 -1.78 -6.25 -12.99
N SER A 180 -1.26 -6.27 -14.22
CA SER A 180 -1.55 -5.22 -15.21
C SER A 180 -3.04 -5.15 -15.58
N GLU A 181 -3.72 -6.30 -15.69
CA GLU A 181 -5.17 -6.38 -15.94
C GLU A 181 -5.97 -5.75 -14.79
N VAL A 182 -5.64 -6.11 -13.55
CA VAL A 182 -6.30 -5.54 -12.35
C VAL A 182 -6.12 -4.03 -12.27
N LEU A 183 -4.94 -3.53 -12.65
CA LEU A 183 -4.61 -2.10 -12.60
C LEU A 183 -5.08 -1.33 -13.85
N ALA A 184 -5.59 -1.98 -14.89
CA ALA A 184 -5.89 -1.35 -16.18
C ALA A 184 -6.88 -0.17 -16.10
N ARG A 185 -7.66 -0.08 -15.03
CA ARG A 185 -8.60 1.02 -14.77
C ARG A 185 -7.95 2.26 -14.12
N TRP A 186 -6.73 2.15 -13.65
CA TRP A 186 -5.99 3.22 -12.98
C TRP A 186 -4.64 3.47 -13.66
N THR A 187 -4.14 4.68 -13.56
CA THR A 187 -2.77 4.99 -13.96
C THR A 187 -1.80 4.60 -12.87
N LEU A 188 -0.82 3.75 -13.18
CA LEU A 188 0.26 3.39 -12.25
C LEU A 188 1.36 4.46 -12.31
N HIS A 189 1.41 5.34 -11.31
CA HIS A 189 2.30 6.52 -11.31
C HIS A 189 3.75 6.20 -10.97
N THR A 190 4.00 5.07 -10.35
CA THR A 190 5.31 4.69 -9.77
C THR A 190 6.00 3.59 -10.56
N ALA A 191 5.55 3.34 -11.80
CA ALA A 191 6.18 2.37 -12.69
C ALA A 191 7.51 2.90 -13.25
N GLY A 192 8.40 1.98 -13.63
CA GLY A 192 9.66 2.31 -14.30
C GLY A 192 10.81 2.60 -13.35
N GLU A 193 11.77 3.36 -13.84
CA GLU A 193 12.96 3.75 -13.09
C GLU A 193 12.68 5.06 -12.34
N VAL A 194 12.79 5.01 -11.03
CA VAL A 194 12.71 6.16 -10.13
C VAL A 194 13.97 6.19 -9.28
N ALA A 195 14.21 7.27 -8.53
CA ALA A 195 15.47 7.52 -7.84
C ALA A 195 15.97 6.37 -6.95
N HIS A 196 15.08 5.61 -6.32
CA HIS A 196 15.40 4.46 -5.46
C HIS A 196 14.72 3.17 -5.93
N GLY A 197 14.39 3.11 -7.24
CA GLY A 197 13.73 1.98 -7.86
C GLY A 197 14.66 0.92 -8.45
N PRO A 198 14.08 -0.05 -9.14
CA PRO A 198 12.64 -0.19 -9.39
C PRO A 198 11.88 -0.61 -8.13
N LEU A 199 10.74 0.04 -7.91
CA LEU A 199 9.91 -0.18 -6.74
C LEU A 199 9.12 -1.49 -6.82
N ILE A 200 8.65 -1.96 -5.65
CA ILE A 200 7.59 -2.96 -5.48
C ILE A 200 6.44 -2.44 -4.60
N ASP A 201 6.66 -1.32 -3.93
CA ASP A 201 5.60 -0.48 -3.34
C ASP A 201 5.14 0.50 -4.40
N HIS A 202 3.83 0.56 -4.65
CA HIS A 202 3.29 1.32 -5.77
C HIS A 202 2.08 2.17 -5.38
N ILE A 203 1.83 3.20 -6.22
CA ILE A 203 0.64 4.05 -6.16
C ILE A 203 0.04 4.13 -7.56
N ALA A 204 -1.23 3.77 -7.68
CA ALA A 204 -2.04 3.91 -8.88
C ALA A 204 -3.33 4.67 -8.57
N SER A 205 -3.87 5.44 -9.51
CA SER A 205 -5.12 6.18 -9.29
C SER A 205 -5.82 6.63 -10.57
N ASP A 206 -7.07 7.10 -10.41
CA ASP A 206 -7.83 7.85 -11.42
C ASP A 206 -7.45 9.34 -11.45
N LEU A 207 -6.62 9.80 -10.51
CA LEU A 207 -6.16 11.19 -10.41
C LEU A 207 -4.88 11.40 -11.23
N ASP A 208 -4.62 12.63 -11.67
CA ASP A 208 -3.37 12.99 -12.32
C ASP A 208 -2.24 13.11 -11.29
N CYS A 209 -1.08 12.56 -11.59
CA CYS A 209 0.11 12.70 -10.75
C CYS A 209 0.96 13.89 -11.22
N THR A 210 1.22 14.83 -10.32
CA THR A 210 2.05 16.03 -10.57
C THR A 210 3.49 15.84 -10.09
N LEU A 211 3.71 14.96 -9.12
CA LEU A 211 5.02 14.72 -8.53
C LEU A 211 5.13 13.30 -8.01
N VAL A 212 6.27 12.65 -8.29
CA VAL A 212 6.68 11.40 -7.65
C VAL A 212 8.02 11.63 -6.96
N ARG A 213 8.10 11.35 -5.67
CA ARG A 213 9.34 11.34 -4.88
C ARG A 213 9.51 10.01 -4.18
N THR A 214 10.75 9.58 -4.01
CA THR A 214 11.09 8.33 -3.32
C THR A 214 12.15 8.59 -2.24
N TRP A 215 12.22 7.70 -1.26
CA TRP A 215 13.31 7.66 -0.28
C TRP A 215 13.86 6.24 -0.13
N PRO A 216 15.16 6.11 0.19
CA PRO A 216 15.79 4.79 0.30
C PRO A 216 15.31 4.01 1.52
N GLY A 217 15.40 2.69 1.45
CA GLY A 217 15.19 1.79 2.58
C GLY A 217 16.34 1.79 3.61
N SER A 218 17.28 2.74 3.52
CA SER A 218 18.40 2.90 4.45
C SER A 218 18.76 4.37 4.61
N ASP A 219 19.44 4.69 5.67
CA ASP A 219 20.07 5.98 5.93
C ASP A 219 21.54 5.80 6.37
N GLU A 220 22.16 6.86 6.90
CA GLU A 220 23.56 6.84 7.34
C GLU A 220 23.82 5.84 8.49
N GLU A 221 22.80 5.58 9.32
CA GLU A 221 22.89 4.63 10.44
C GLU A 221 22.56 3.18 10.04
N GLY A 222 22.16 2.94 8.77
CA GLY A 222 21.94 1.60 8.24
C GLY A 222 20.53 1.33 7.75
N ARG A 223 20.16 0.06 7.69
CA ARG A 223 18.91 -0.40 7.09
C ARG A 223 17.68 -0.01 7.91
N LEU A 224 16.70 0.62 7.24
CA LEU A 224 15.36 0.90 7.76
C LEU A 224 14.34 -0.13 7.27
N SER A 225 14.38 -0.44 5.98
CA SER A 225 13.56 -1.44 5.30
C SER A 225 14.34 -2.07 4.14
N ASP A 226 13.87 -3.17 3.60
CA ASP A 226 14.30 -3.73 2.32
C ASP A 226 13.56 -3.12 1.13
N HIS A 227 12.60 -2.24 1.40
CA HIS A 227 11.87 -1.46 0.42
C HIS A 227 12.29 0.01 0.46
N ALA A 228 12.29 0.66 -0.70
CA ALA A 228 12.23 2.10 -0.79
C ALA A 228 10.78 2.55 -0.61
N GLY A 229 10.57 3.72 0.01
CA GLY A 229 9.25 4.32 0.10
C GLY A 229 8.99 5.30 -1.05
N VAL A 230 7.73 5.62 -1.29
CA VAL A 230 7.32 6.53 -2.36
C VAL A 230 6.15 7.40 -1.94
N VAL A 231 6.12 8.64 -2.44
CA VAL A 231 5.01 9.59 -2.31
C VAL A 231 4.67 10.18 -3.68
N CYS A 232 3.38 10.29 -3.96
CA CYS A 232 2.83 10.99 -5.12
C CYS A 232 2.01 12.21 -4.66
N ALA A 233 2.11 13.32 -5.39
CA ALA A 233 1.13 14.40 -5.31
C ALA A 233 0.10 14.19 -6.44
N LEU A 234 -1.16 14.13 -6.09
CA LEU A 234 -2.29 13.79 -6.97
C LEU A 234 -3.28 14.95 -7.02
N ARG A 235 -3.88 15.20 -8.18
CA ARG A 235 -4.95 16.20 -8.36
C ARG A 235 -6.09 15.62 -9.20
N PRO A 236 -7.29 16.19 -9.14
CA PRO A 236 -8.35 15.81 -10.07
C PRO A 236 -7.87 15.93 -11.52
N ALA A 237 -8.21 14.93 -12.34
CA ALA A 237 -7.94 15.00 -13.77
C ALA A 237 -8.57 16.27 -14.34
N GLY A 238 -7.79 17.06 -15.09
CA GLY A 238 -8.30 18.28 -15.70
C GLY A 238 -9.45 17.93 -16.62
N VAL A 239 -10.60 18.60 -16.44
CA VAL A 239 -11.67 18.59 -17.44
C VAL A 239 -11.12 19.37 -18.62
N GLY A 240 -10.62 18.65 -19.63
CA GLY A 240 -10.16 19.22 -20.89
C GLY A 240 -11.30 19.79 -21.73
#